data_d019ecef7e7c4e0d6fce3f0f4e7a9c68
#
_entry.id   d019ecef7e7c4e0d6fce3f0f4e7a9c68
#
_cell.length_a   1.000
_cell.length_b   1.000
_cell.length_c   1.000
_cell.angle_alpha   90.00
_cell.angle_beta   90.00
_cell.angle_gamma   90.00
#
_symmetry.space_group_name_H-M   'P 1'
#
loop_
_entity.id
_entity.type
_entity.pdbx_description
1 polymer ?
#
loop_
_entity_poly.entity_id
_entity_poly.type
_entity_poly.pdbx_seq_one_letter_code
_entity_poly.pdbx_strand_id
1 'polypeptide(L)'
;MKTPTRALALSVLIAMSAAGCSAGQNQANNSKPESVTELAPVVVKSGFNTKGGNLNVLMSSDFQTLDPGNSNYVQTANVGQLYYRTLTMAKETAGQPPTVVPDLATDTGKVSDDGLSWTFTLKDGVKFEDGTPITSADIKYGVERTFAQDVFTQAPQELNAALDAGGYKGPYKDPSAVLKAVETPDERTIVFHLKKPFAEFPALASRSNTAPVPAGKDTKLDYTNHPVSSGPYMVESYNRGKSLKLVRNPHWDPATDPNRSALPDTFSFSLSTSQATISQQLLADSDPNAITLDSNGALQTSDSAKLADAKVKDRVASGLLGCNDVLSLNTQKIKDPDVRKAIALALDRQSILVQYGGRRFGELTQSPLNDKMRGYVETELELDPAGKPKLEEAKKLLEGKDYPKTLTYGYANNRDAFKNTGTVIQQNLKALGIDVELVAIPAPNYYSIMASEQLPDLGRSGWCGGADPASIRTSADPLLGPNNDGTSYGFSNTSRYFDPTVSKAMYELRSTDGTSEELGKKWSEAFGTALKTYPIVPLIRTHTNSVVGSKVRNAQVGYFFGGIDLSIVGVEH
;
A
#
# COMPACT_ATOMS: atom_id res chain seq x y z
N MET A 1 -15.66 32.96 73.03
CA MET A 1 -15.37 32.32 74.35
C MET A 1 -14.56 31.05 74.02
N LYS A 2 -13.31 31.13 74.30
CA LYS A 2 -12.41 30.21 75.01
C LYS A 2 -12.51 28.71 74.63
N THR A 3 -11.51 28.25 73.86
CA THR A 3 -10.56 27.14 73.99
C THR A 3 -10.81 26.08 75.09
N PRO A 4 -10.15 24.88 75.15
CA PRO A 4 -8.90 24.46 74.49
C PRO A 4 -8.77 22.95 74.10
N THR A 5 -7.81 22.69 73.25
CA THR A 5 -6.71 21.69 73.20
C THR A 5 -6.86 20.33 73.92
N ARG A 6 -6.47 19.27 73.23
CA ARG A 6 -5.47 18.28 73.73
C ARG A 6 -4.87 17.46 72.58
N ALA A 7 -3.54 17.58 72.45
CA ALA A 7 -2.68 16.75 71.63
C ALA A 7 -2.45 15.38 72.31
N LEU A 8 -2.35 14.32 71.56
CA LEU A 8 -1.71 13.06 71.98
C LEU A 8 -0.67 12.66 70.93
N ALA A 9 0.57 12.76 71.29
CA ALA A 9 1.72 12.23 70.58
C ALA A 9 1.82 10.73 70.82
N LEU A 10 1.95 9.94 69.73
CA LEU A 10 2.34 8.54 69.82
C LEU A 10 3.63 8.35 69.04
N SER A 11 4.70 8.15 69.80
CA SER A 11 6.06 7.81 69.35
C SER A 11 6.08 6.36 68.87
N VAL A 12 6.47 6.09 67.62
CA VAL A 12 6.83 4.74 67.17
C VAL A 12 8.31 4.71 66.85
N LEU A 13 9.03 3.86 67.60
CA LEU A 13 10.44 3.53 67.40
C LEU A 13 10.66 2.89 66.02
N ILE A 14 11.61 3.45 65.25
CA ILE A 14 12.16 2.77 64.06
C ILE A 14 13.41 2.00 64.52
N ALA A 15 13.35 0.68 64.41
CA ALA A 15 14.51 -0.19 64.51
C ALA A 15 15.23 -0.22 63.15
N MET A 16 16.44 0.34 63.08
CA MET A 16 17.36 0.15 61.96
C MET A 16 18.01 -1.23 62.07
N SER A 17 17.70 -2.13 61.13
CA SER A 17 18.51 -3.30 60.84
C SER A 17 19.38 -3.03 59.60
N ALA A 18 20.69 -2.92 59.87
CA ALA A 18 21.71 -2.89 58.81
C ALA A 18 21.79 -4.28 58.15
N ALA A 19 21.47 -4.36 56.87
CA ALA A 19 21.77 -5.53 56.04
C ALA A 19 22.80 -5.11 54.99
N GLY A 20 23.88 -5.86 54.91
CA GLY A 20 25.09 -5.52 54.17
C GLY A 20 24.92 -5.54 52.65
N CYS A 21 25.67 -4.72 51.99
CA CYS A 21 25.92 -4.75 50.57
C CYS A 21 26.65 -6.04 50.17
N SER A 22 25.96 -6.95 49.49
CA SER A 22 26.60 -7.94 48.65
C SER A 22 26.51 -7.47 47.20
N ALA A 23 27.67 -7.18 46.62
CA ALA A 23 27.80 -6.92 45.20
C ALA A 23 27.38 -8.13 44.39
N GLY A 24 26.14 -8.10 43.88
CA GLY A 24 25.69 -9.05 42.88
C GLY A 24 26.31 -8.68 41.53
N GLN A 25 27.20 -9.54 41.05
CA GLN A 25 27.67 -9.54 39.66
C GLN A 25 26.45 -9.66 38.75
N ASN A 26 26.16 -8.63 37.97
CA ASN A 26 25.31 -8.74 36.82
C ASN A 26 25.98 -9.69 35.81
N GLN A 27 25.56 -10.94 35.79
CA GLN A 27 25.76 -11.80 34.64
C GLN A 27 25.02 -11.16 33.48
N ALA A 28 25.78 -10.60 32.56
CA ALA A 28 25.30 -10.26 31.25
C ALA A 28 24.73 -11.55 30.61
N ASN A 29 23.43 -11.68 30.58
CA ASN A 29 22.75 -12.67 29.77
C ASN A 29 23.12 -12.39 28.32
N ASN A 30 24.09 -13.14 27.81
CA ASN A 30 24.36 -13.30 26.39
C ASN A 30 23.19 -14.13 25.78
N SER A 31 22.00 -13.60 25.78
CA SER A 31 20.97 -14.06 24.86
C SER A 31 21.41 -13.62 23.47
N LYS A 32 21.66 -14.59 22.59
CA LYS A 32 21.75 -14.35 21.14
C LYS A 32 20.63 -13.37 20.75
N PRO A 33 20.90 -12.40 19.85
CA PRO A 33 19.84 -11.56 19.35
C PRO A 33 18.72 -12.49 18.85
N GLU A 34 17.53 -12.33 19.41
CA GLU A 34 16.34 -13.01 18.90
C GLU A 34 16.29 -12.67 17.41
N SER A 35 16.40 -13.69 16.57
CA SER A 35 16.23 -13.53 15.14
C SER A 35 14.92 -12.77 14.92
N VAL A 36 14.96 -11.69 14.14
CA VAL A 36 13.79 -10.90 13.79
C VAL A 36 12.87 -11.82 12.99
N THR A 37 11.99 -12.53 13.69
CA THR A 37 11.03 -13.44 13.07
C THR A 37 9.97 -12.56 12.41
N GLU A 38 9.85 -12.64 11.08
CA GLU A 38 8.74 -12.05 10.32
C GLU A 38 7.41 -12.46 10.99
N LEU A 39 6.52 -11.49 11.20
CA LEU A 39 5.20 -11.82 11.75
C LEU A 39 4.42 -12.59 10.68
N ALA A 40 4.11 -13.85 10.97
CA ALA A 40 3.29 -14.65 10.06
C ALA A 40 1.91 -13.98 9.86
N PRO A 41 1.40 -13.95 8.63
CA PRO A 41 0.08 -13.41 8.35
C PRO A 41 -0.98 -14.27 9.06
N VAL A 42 -2.01 -13.61 9.58
CA VAL A 42 -3.15 -14.27 10.23
C VAL A 42 -4.38 -14.12 9.37
N VAL A 43 -4.92 -15.25 8.89
CA VAL A 43 -6.23 -15.33 8.22
C VAL A 43 -7.27 -15.80 9.23
N VAL A 44 -8.28 -14.98 9.47
CA VAL A 44 -9.32 -15.34 10.45
C VAL A 44 -10.24 -16.42 9.87
N LYS A 45 -10.30 -17.57 10.57
CA LYS A 45 -11.20 -18.70 10.26
C LYS A 45 -11.22 -19.07 8.77
N SER A 46 -10.04 -19.40 8.24
CA SER A 46 -9.83 -19.85 6.86
C SER A 46 -10.53 -21.18 6.56
N GLY A 47 -10.74 -21.44 5.24
CA GLY A 47 -11.32 -22.70 4.76
C GLY A 47 -12.85 -22.74 4.74
N PHE A 48 -13.51 -21.61 4.99
CA PHE A 48 -14.97 -21.49 4.88
C PHE A 48 -15.40 -21.43 3.40
N ASN A 49 -16.42 -22.21 3.02
CA ASN A 49 -16.90 -22.32 1.65
C ASN A 49 -18.44 -22.32 1.52
N THR A 50 -19.15 -22.05 2.61
CA THR A 50 -20.62 -22.01 2.61
C THR A 50 -21.09 -20.67 2.04
N LYS A 51 -21.99 -20.72 1.04
CA LYS A 51 -22.64 -19.54 0.47
C LYS A 51 -23.84 -19.14 1.33
N GLY A 52 -24.09 -17.84 1.40
CA GLY A 52 -25.26 -17.28 2.10
C GLY A 52 -24.89 -16.14 3.04
N GLY A 53 -25.91 -15.54 3.61
CA GLY A 53 -25.81 -14.48 4.61
C GLY A 53 -25.45 -13.10 4.05
N ASN A 54 -25.55 -12.11 4.92
CA ASN A 54 -25.23 -10.71 4.60
C ASN A 54 -23.93 -10.33 5.31
N LEU A 55 -23.05 -9.62 4.61
CA LEU A 55 -21.84 -9.07 5.18
C LEU A 55 -21.93 -7.54 5.24
N ASN A 56 -21.72 -6.97 6.42
CA ASN A 56 -21.66 -5.54 6.62
C ASN A 56 -20.21 -5.05 6.51
N VAL A 57 -20.01 -3.96 5.78
CA VAL A 57 -18.69 -3.33 5.59
C VAL A 57 -18.76 -1.88 6.06
N LEU A 58 -17.92 -1.52 7.02
CA LEU A 58 -17.78 -0.15 7.48
C LEU A 58 -16.66 0.55 6.72
N MET A 59 -16.87 1.81 6.38
CA MET A 59 -15.89 2.66 5.73
C MET A 59 -15.87 4.06 6.34
N SER A 60 -14.68 4.60 6.56
CA SER A 60 -14.52 5.95 7.13
C SER A 60 -14.74 7.08 6.11
N SER A 61 -14.80 6.74 4.82
CA SER A 61 -15.06 7.68 3.73
C SER A 61 -15.93 7.03 2.67
N ASP A 62 -16.54 7.86 1.83
CA ASP A 62 -17.20 7.40 0.62
C ASP A 62 -16.19 7.07 -0.48
N PHE A 63 -16.64 6.35 -1.50
CA PHE A 63 -15.91 6.16 -2.75
C PHE A 63 -15.88 7.48 -3.52
N GLN A 64 -14.75 7.80 -4.13
CA GLN A 64 -14.72 8.92 -5.06
C GLN A 64 -15.57 8.63 -6.29
N THR A 65 -15.54 7.38 -6.73
CA THR A 65 -16.31 6.88 -7.87
C THR A 65 -16.41 5.36 -7.78
N LEU A 66 -17.50 4.79 -8.32
CA LEU A 66 -17.61 3.35 -8.61
C LEU A 66 -17.30 3.04 -10.09
N ASP A 67 -17.09 4.07 -10.92
CA ASP A 67 -16.74 3.88 -12.34
C ASP A 67 -15.30 3.34 -12.47
N PRO A 68 -15.12 2.12 -13.02
CA PRO A 68 -13.79 1.52 -13.16
C PRO A 68 -12.84 2.35 -14.03
N GLY A 69 -13.37 3.09 -15.02
CA GLY A 69 -12.59 3.95 -15.91
C GLY A 69 -12.08 5.25 -15.26
N ASN A 70 -12.59 5.63 -14.08
CA ASN A 70 -12.25 6.88 -13.42
C ASN A 70 -11.71 6.69 -11.99
N SER A 71 -11.20 5.52 -11.63
CA SER A 71 -10.72 5.22 -10.29
C SER A 71 -9.26 4.74 -10.27
N ASN A 72 -8.45 5.39 -9.44
CA ASN A 72 -7.06 4.98 -9.16
C ASN A 72 -6.81 4.74 -7.67
N TYR A 73 -7.87 4.48 -6.89
CA TYR A 73 -7.78 4.26 -5.44
C TYR A 73 -7.87 2.79 -5.10
N VAL A 74 -6.97 2.35 -4.22
CA VAL A 74 -6.87 0.94 -3.76
C VAL A 74 -8.15 0.46 -3.11
N GLN A 75 -8.82 1.33 -2.33
CA GLN A 75 -10.09 1.00 -1.66
C GLN A 75 -11.21 0.73 -2.68
N THR A 76 -11.29 1.55 -3.73
CA THR A 76 -12.26 1.33 -4.81
C THR A 76 -11.92 0.07 -5.60
N ALA A 77 -10.63 -0.23 -5.82
CA ALA A 77 -10.21 -1.44 -6.50
C ALA A 77 -10.59 -2.70 -5.71
N ASN A 78 -10.46 -2.70 -4.36
CA ASN A 78 -10.87 -3.83 -3.52
C ASN A 78 -12.37 -4.12 -3.61
N VAL A 79 -13.21 -3.09 -3.53
CA VAL A 79 -14.67 -3.23 -3.71
C VAL A 79 -15.00 -3.55 -5.17
N GLY A 80 -14.27 -2.96 -6.10
CA GLY A 80 -14.41 -3.17 -7.54
C GLY A 80 -14.36 -4.63 -7.96
N GLN A 81 -13.49 -5.44 -7.33
CA GLN A 81 -13.42 -6.88 -7.58
C GLN A 81 -14.76 -7.61 -7.42
N LEU A 82 -15.70 -7.04 -6.67
CA LEU A 82 -17.00 -7.65 -6.44
C LEU A 82 -17.94 -7.46 -7.64
N TYR A 83 -17.86 -6.31 -8.37
CA TYR A 83 -18.84 -6.01 -9.42
C TYR A 83 -18.26 -5.85 -10.82
N TYR A 84 -16.93 -5.65 -10.99
CA TYR A 84 -16.33 -5.74 -12.31
C TYR A 84 -15.18 -6.75 -12.36
N ARG A 85 -14.90 -7.24 -13.56
CA ARG A 85 -13.76 -8.08 -13.90
C ARG A 85 -12.87 -7.34 -14.90
N THR A 86 -11.61 -7.75 -14.96
CA THR A 86 -10.60 -7.20 -15.87
C THR A 86 -10.00 -8.33 -16.72
N LEU A 87 -9.13 -8.04 -17.66
CA LEU A 87 -8.49 -9.08 -18.49
C LEU A 87 -7.72 -10.10 -17.63
N THR A 88 -6.91 -9.60 -16.70
CA THR A 88 -6.19 -10.35 -15.68
C THR A 88 -6.59 -9.83 -14.30
N MET A 89 -6.17 -10.47 -13.23
CA MET A 89 -6.43 -10.06 -11.85
C MET A 89 -5.17 -10.17 -11.01
N ALA A 90 -4.93 -9.19 -10.16
CA ALA A 90 -3.94 -9.29 -9.08
C ALA A 90 -4.55 -10.09 -7.92
N LYS A 91 -4.22 -11.40 -7.85
CA LYS A 91 -4.74 -12.31 -6.83
C LYS A 91 -3.91 -12.21 -5.57
N GLU A 92 -4.56 -11.86 -4.48
CA GLU A 92 -3.94 -11.75 -3.16
C GLU A 92 -3.67 -13.12 -2.53
N THR A 93 -2.54 -13.20 -1.83
CA THR A 93 -2.18 -14.34 -0.97
C THR A 93 -1.63 -13.78 0.34
N ALA A 94 -2.06 -14.32 1.47
CA ALA A 94 -1.66 -13.81 2.77
C ALA A 94 -0.13 -13.69 2.91
N GLY A 95 0.35 -12.48 3.21
CA GLY A 95 1.77 -12.19 3.43
C GLY A 95 2.66 -12.28 2.19
N GLN A 96 2.09 -12.31 0.99
CA GLN A 96 2.83 -12.37 -0.27
C GLN A 96 2.42 -11.21 -1.19
N PRO A 97 3.32 -10.69 -2.03
CA PRO A 97 2.92 -9.86 -3.15
C PRO A 97 1.90 -10.57 -4.02
N PRO A 98 0.91 -9.88 -4.59
CA PRO A 98 -0.12 -10.50 -5.40
C PRO A 98 0.46 -11.15 -6.66
N THR A 99 -0.18 -12.21 -7.11
CA THR A 99 0.16 -12.89 -8.36
C THR A 99 -0.81 -12.47 -9.44
N VAL A 100 -0.32 -12.11 -10.63
CA VAL A 100 -1.18 -11.84 -11.78
C VAL A 100 -1.70 -13.16 -12.34
N VAL A 101 -3.04 -13.30 -12.40
CA VAL A 101 -3.74 -14.49 -12.88
C VAL A 101 -4.76 -14.11 -13.97
N PRO A 102 -5.16 -15.05 -14.84
CA PRO A 102 -6.23 -14.82 -15.81
C PRO A 102 -7.56 -14.49 -15.10
N ASP A 103 -8.31 -13.47 -15.61
CA ASP A 103 -9.67 -13.17 -15.11
C ASP A 103 -10.71 -13.32 -16.24
N LEU A 104 -11.02 -12.28 -17.02
CA LEU A 104 -11.84 -12.42 -18.24
C LEU A 104 -11.09 -13.13 -19.35
N ALA A 105 -9.77 -12.96 -19.43
CA ALA A 105 -8.94 -13.65 -20.41
C ALA A 105 -8.66 -15.11 -20.01
N THR A 106 -8.33 -15.93 -21.01
CA THR A 106 -7.99 -17.36 -20.84
C THR A 106 -6.60 -17.57 -20.24
N ASP A 107 -5.70 -16.60 -20.45
CA ASP A 107 -4.32 -16.58 -19.96
C ASP A 107 -3.91 -15.14 -19.53
N THR A 108 -2.66 -14.95 -19.15
CA THR A 108 -2.13 -13.63 -18.76
C THR A 108 -1.65 -12.79 -19.95
N GLY A 109 -1.98 -13.18 -21.18
CA GLY A 109 -1.60 -12.52 -22.41
C GLY A 109 -0.39 -13.12 -23.08
N LYS A 110 -0.32 -12.98 -24.40
CA LYS A 110 0.79 -13.43 -25.26
C LYS A 110 1.49 -12.23 -25.84
N VAL A 111 2.78 -12.13 -25.60
CA VAL A 111 3.63 -11.06 -26.12
C VAL A 111 4.19 -11.45 -27.49
N SER A 112 4.31 -10.47 -28.40
CA SER A 112 5.02 -10.63 -29.69
C SER A 112 6.53 -10.69 -29.50
N ASP A 113 7.25 -11.22 -30.49
CA ASP A 113 8.72 -11.40 -30.45
C ASP A 113 9.47 -10.08 -30.25
N ASP A 114 8.93 -8.95 -30.68
CA ASP A 114 9.49 -7.61 -30.51
C ASP A 114 9.09 -6.93 -29.19
N GLY A 115 8.25 -7.61 -28.37
CA GLY A 115 7.74 -7.09 -27.10
C GLY A 115 6.74 -5.94 -27.23
N LEU A 116 6.32 -5.55 -28.45
CA LEU A 116 5.50 -4.37 -28.71
C LEU A 116 4.00 -4.66 -28.79
N SER A 117 3.59 -5.92 -28.82
CA SER A 117 2.17 -6.27 -28.84
C SER A 117 1.82 -7.34 -27.82
N TRP A 118 0.64 -7.17 -27.17
CA TRP A 118 0.09 -8.14 -26.24
C TRP A 118 -1.30 -8.56 -26.70
N THR A 119 -1.51 -9.85 -26.85
CA THR A 119 -2.79 -10.45 -27.27
C THR A 119 -3.45 -11.20 -26.14
N PHE A 120 -4.73 -10.95 -25.91
CA PHE A 120 -5.57 -11.66 -24.95
C PHE A 120 -6.78 -12.27 -25.66
N THR A 121 -7.20 -13.45 -25.20
CA THR A 121 -8.42 -14.12 -25.67
C THR A 121 -9.40 -14.24 -24.51
N LEU A 122 -10.63 -13.74 -24.68
CA LEU A 122 -11.67 -13.81 -23.65
C LEU A 122 -12.16 -15.25 -23.45
N LYS A 123 -12.54 -15.60 -22.23
CA LYS A 123 -13.22 -16.84 -21.89
C LYS A 123 -14.60 -16.89 -22.54
N ASP A 124 -15.07 -18.11 -22.81
CA ASP A 124 -16.44 -18.33 -23.26
C ASP A 124 -17.44 -18.07 -22.13
N GLY A 125 -18.64 -17.61 -22.48
CA GLY A 125 -19.78 -17.51 -21.58
C GLY A 125 -19.72 -16.35 -20.57
N VAL A 126 -18.73 -15.43 -20.66
CA VAL A 126 -18.68 -14.23 -19.82
C VAL A 126 -19.80 -13.25 -20.19
N LYS A 127 -20.52 -12.72 -19.18
CA LYS A 127 -21.71 -11.89 -19.37
C LYS A 127 -21.74 -10.71 -18.43
N PHE A 128 -22.45 -9.67 -18.86
CA PHE A 128 -22.89 -8.60 -17.99
C PHE A 128 -24.09 -8.99 -17.11
N GLU A 129 -24.44 -8.16 -16.15
CA GLU A 129 -25.55 -8.37 -15.21
C GLU A 129 -26.95 -8.46 -15.87
N ASP A 130 -27.11 -7.93 -17.07
CA ASP A 130 -28.33 -8.05 -17.87
C ASP A 130 -28.35 -9.31 -18.77
N GLY A 131 -27.31 -10.13 -18.70
CA GLY A 131 -27.17 -11.37 -19.47
C GLY A 131 -26.58 -11.19 -20.88
N THR A 132 -26.27 -9.96 -21.31
CA THR A 132 -25.59 -9.72 -22.59
C THR A 132 -24.15 -10.25 -22.56
N PRO A 133 -23.64 -10.86 -23.66
CA PRO A 133 -22.25 -11.31 -23.71
C PRO A 133 -21.27 -10.13 -23.59
N ILE A 134 -20.16 -10.37 -22.91
CA ILE A 134 -19.01 -9.44 -22.89
C ILE A 134 -18.13 -9.75 -24.10
N THR A 135 -17.78 -8.70 -24.84
CA THR A 135 -16.94 -8.80 -26.04
C THR A 135 -15.63 -8.01 -25.89
N SER A 136 -14.68 -8.26 -26.77
CA SER A 136 -13.43 -7.49 -26.86
C SER A 136 -13.68 -6.00 -27.11
N ALA A 137 -14.75 -5.64 -27.83
CA ALA A 137 -15.16 -4.27 -28.07
C ALA A 137 -15.58 -3.54 -26.79
N ASP A 138 -16.21 -4.21 -25.83
CA ASP A 138 -16.60 -3.62 -24.54
C ASP A 138 -15.36 -3.28 -23.70
N ILE A 139 -14.32 -4.12 -23.74
CA ILE A 139 -13.05 -3.86 -23.08
C ILE A 139 -12.31 -2.70 -23.76
N LYS A 140 -12.25 -2.72 -25.09
CA LYS A 140 -11.67 -1.60 -25.86
C LYS A 140 -12.35 -0.28 -25.49
N TYR A 141 -13.67 -0.25 -25.45
CA TYR A 141 -14.42 0.95 -25.07
C TYR A 141 -14.11 1.39 -23.62
N GLY A 142 -13.99 0.46 -22.69
CA GLY A 142 -13.53 0.75 -21.32
C GLY A 142 -12.18 1.45 -21.29
N VAL A 143 -11.22 0.97 -22.10
CA VAL A 143 -9.90 1.63 -22.26
C VAL A 143 -10.04 2.99 -22.95
N GLU A 144 -10.80 3.10 -24.03
CA GLU A 144 -11.00 4.35 -24.78
C GLU A 144 -11.52 5.50 -23.91
N ARG A 145 -12.45 5.21 -23.01
CA ARG A 145 -13.02 6.20 -22.08
C ARG A 145 -11.93 6.88 -21.24
N THR A 146 -10.92 6.14 -20.80
CA THR A 146 -9.88 6.66 -19.89
C THR A 146 -8.97 7.70 -20.54
N PHE A 147 -8.96 7.82 -21.86
CA PHE A 147 -8.25 8.87 -22.58
C PHE A 147 -8.95 10.23 -22.53
N ALA A 148 -10.22 10.28 -22.16
CA ALA A 148 -10.98 11.52 -21.97
C ALA A 148 -10.66 12.16 -20.60
N GLN A 149 -9.41 12.62 -20.42
CA GLN A 149 -8.89 13.14 -19.13
C GLN A 149 -9.57 14.43 -18.67
N ASP A 150 -10.23 15.14 -19.54
CA ASP A 150 -11.08 16.29 -19.21
C ASP A 150 -12.42 15.88 -18.58
N VAL A 151 -12.83 14.62 -18.76
CA VAL A 151 -14.00 14.01 -18.11
C VAL A 151 -13.55 13.13 -16.92
N PHE A 152 -12.60 12.24 -17.14
CA PHE A 152 -12.10 11.27 -16.16
C PHE A 152 -10.75 11.68 -15.59
N THR A 153 -10.79 12.61 -14.64
CA THR A 153 -9.57 13.21 -14.04
C THR A 153 -8.82 12.27 -13.10
N GLN A 154 -9.44 11.16 -12.69
CA GLN A 154 -8.86 10.16 -11.79
C GLN A 154 -8.57 8.81 -12.48
N ALA A 155 -8.67 8.76 -13.81
CA ALA A 155 -8.37 7.56 -14.58
C ALA A 155 -6.92 7.10 -14.37
N PRO A 156 -6.67 5.78 -14.21
CA PRO A 156 -5.31 5.24 -14.21
C PRO A 156 -4.61 5.56 -15.54
N GLN A 157 -3.43 6.16 -15.49
CA GLN A 157 -2.75 6.65 -16.70
C GLN A 157 -1.64 5.71 -17.19
N GLU A 158 -1.25 4.72 -16.43
CA GLU A 158 -0.11 3.84 -16.74
C GLU A 158 -0.33 3.08 -18.05
N LEU A 159 -1.53 2.50 -18.23
CA LEU A 159 -1.90 1.81 -19.48
C LEU A 159 -1.91 2.79 -20.66
N ASN A 160 -2.55 3.96 -20.52
CA ASN A 160 -2.62 4.98 -21.56
C ASN A 160 -1.23 5.49 -21.96
N ALA A 161 -0.32 5.61 -21.00
CA ALA A 161 1.06 6.02 -21.25
C ALA A 161 1.85 4.96 -22.02
N ALA A 162 1.58 3.67 -21.78
CA ALA A 162 2.24 2.55 -22.44
C ALA A 162 1.78 2.36 -23.90
N LEU A 163 0.50 2.65 -24.20
CA LEU A 163 -0.11 2.43 -25.51
C LEU A 163 0.38 3.44 -26.57
N ASP A 164 0.61 2.98 -27.81
CA ASP A 164 0.91 3.83 -28.97
C ASP A 164 -0.39 4.47 -29.51
N ALA A 165 -0.96 5.35 -28.72
CA ALA A 165 -2.29 5.91 -28.94
C ALA A 165 -2.36 7.04 -30.00
N GLY A 166 -1.23 7.48 -30.58
CA GLY A 166 -1.23 8.47 -31.67
C GLY A 166 -1.95 9.80 -31.37
N GLY A 167 -2.01 10.20 -30.10
CA GLY A 167 -2.70 11.44 -29.70
C GLY A 167 -4.21 11.32 -29.52
N TYR A 168 -4.77 10.11 -29.45
CA TYR A 168 -6.19 9.86 -29.15
C TYR A 168 -6.62 10.53 -27.83
N LYS A 169 -7.82 11.14 -27.80
CA LYS A 169 -8.33 11.96 -26.69
C LYS A 169 -9.62 11.42 -26.06
N GLY A 170 -9.96 10.16 -26.34
CA GLY A 170 -11.19 9.55 -25.87
C GLY A 170 -12.37 9.70 -26.83
N PRO A 171 -13.49 8.97 -26.59
CA PRO A 171 -14.60 8.86 -27.53
C PRO A 171 -15.55 10.06 -27.53
N TYR A 172 -15.41 11.02 -26.58
CA TYR A 172 -16.42 12.06 -26.38
C TYR A 172 -16.18 13.34 -27.19
N LYS A 173 -14.92 13.65 -27.56
CA LYS A 173 -14.57 14.85 -28.34
C LYS A 173 -14.74 14.63 -29.83
N ASP A 174 -14.35 13.46 -30.30
CA ASP A 174 -14.50 13.03 -31.67
C ASP A 174 -14.97 11.58 -31.69
N PRO A 175 -16.30 11.33 -31.81
CA PRO A 175 -16.85 10.00 -31.88
C PRO A 175 -16.39 9.16 -33.10
N SER A 176 -15.80 9.81 -34.12
CA SER A 176 -15.22 9.11 -35.27
C SER A 176 -13.77 8.70 -35.09
N ALA A 177 -13.09 9.21 -34.05
CA ALA A 177 -11.71 8.84 -33.74
C ALA A 177 -11.64 7.41 -33.22
N VAL A 178 -10.65 6.66 -33.69
CA VAL A 178 -10.42 5.27 -33.32
C VAL A 178 -9.10 5.13 -32.57
N LEU A 179 -9.12 4.48 -31.42
CA LEU A 179 -7.89 4.10 -30.70
C LEU A 179 -7.23 2.92 -31.45
N LYS A 180 -6.29 3.23 -32.35
CA LYS A 180 -5.58 2.22 -33.16
C LYS A 180 -4.65 1.32 -32.34
N ALA A 181 -4.20 1.80 -31.17
CA ALA A 181 -3.35 1.03 -30.27
C ALA A 181 -4.07 -0.16 -29.60
N VAL A 182 -5.38 -0.27 -29.77
CA VAL A 182 -6.16 -1.41 -29.28
C VAL A 182 -7.00 -1.95 -30.44
N GLU A 183 -6.73 -3.19 -30.84
CA GLU A 183 -7.45 -3.88 -31.90
C GLU A 183 -8.37 -4.95 -31.32
N THR A 184 -9.51 -5.17 -31.97
CA THR A 184 -10.49 -6.20 -31.64
C THR A 184 -10.83 -6.99 -32.93
N PRO A 185 -9.94 -7.91 -33.36
CA PRO A 185 -10.11 -8.65 -34.63
C PRO A 185 -11.39 -9.49 -34.69
N ASP A 186 -11.85 -9.93 -33.52
CA ASP A 186 -13.10 -10.68 -33.35
C ASP A 186 -13.68 -10.40 -31.95
N GLU A 187 -14.85 -10.96 -31.63
CA GLU A 187 -15.57 -10.71 -30.37
C GLU A 187 -14.79 -11.14 -29.10
N ARG A 188 -13.76 -11.96 -29.24
CA ARG A 188 -13.01 -12.53 -28.11
C ARG A 188 -11.53 -12.15 -28.08
N THR A 189 -10.99 -11.67 -29.16
CA THR A 189 -9.56 -11.32 -29.26
C THR A 189 -9.36 -9.82 -29.14
N ILE A 190 -8.47 -9.43 -28.23
CA ILE A 190 -8.03 -8.03 -28.07
C ILE A 190 -6.51 -7.96 -28.14
N VAL A 191 -5.99 -7.00 -28.91
CA VAL A 191 -4.56 -6.76 -29.08
C VAL A 191 -4.21 -5.35 -28.66
N PHE A 192 -3.17 -5.21 -27.85
CA PHE A 192 -2.63 -3.91 -27.42
C PHE A 192 -1.28 -3.66 -28.07
N HIS A 193 -1.09 -2.50 -28.67
CA HIS A 193 0.16 -2.05 -29.27
C HIS A 193 0.84 -1.00 -28.39
N LEU A 194 2.09 -1.25 -28.03
CA LEU A 194 2.86 -0.47 -27.08
C LEU A 194 3.90 0.42 -27.79
N LYS A 195 4.23 1.55 -27.17
CA LYS A 195 5.34 2.43 -27.62
C LYS A 195 6.71 1.79 -27.43
N LYS A 196 6.85 0.94 -26.40
CA LYS A 196 8.09 0.27 -25.98
C LYS A 196 7.75 -1.07 -25.34
N PRO A 197 8.65 -2.05 -25.36
CA PRO A 197 8.48 -3.31 -24.62
C PRO A 197 8.16 -3.05 -23.13
N PHE A 198 7.25 -3.83 -22.59
CA PHE A 198 6.81 -3.70 -21.20
C PHE A 198 6.41 -5.06 -20.62
N ALA A 199 7.33 -5.72 -19.91
CA ALA A 199 7.17 -7.08 -19.40
C ALA A 199 6.06 -7.21 -18.33
N GLU A 200 5.77 -6.13 -17.59
CA GLU A 200 4.71 -6.10 -16.58
C GLU A 200 3.32 -5.76 -17.16
N PHE A 201 3.14 -5.79 -18.49
CA PHE A 201 1.85 -5.48 -19.12
C PHE A 201 0.68 -6.32 -18.59
N PRO A 202 0.85 -7.64 -18.27
CA PRO A 202 -0.21 -8.41 -17.60
C PRO A 202 -0.73 -7.77 -16.30
N ALA A 203 0.11 -7.08 -15.55
CA ALA A 203 -0.33 -6.35 -14.35
C ALA A 203 -1.07 -5.04 -14.70
N LEU A 204 -0.72 -4.36 -15.80
CA LEU A 204 -1.54 -3.25 -16.30
C LEU A 204 -2.92 -3.74 -16.77
N ALA A 205 -2.99 -4.92 -17.36
CA ALA A 205 -4.23 -5.56 -17.78
C ALA A 205 -5.13 -6.01 -16.61
N SER A 206 -4.64 -5.96 -15.36
CA SER A 206 -5.42 -6.17 -14.15
C SER A 206 -6.02 -4.89 -13.56
N ARG A 207 -5.70 -3.73 -14.15
CA ARG A 207 -6.21 -2.45 -13.67
C ARG A 207 -7.62 -2.21 -14.15
N SER A 208 -8.36 -1.42 -13.38
CA SER A 208 -9.78 -1.13 -13.59
C SER A 208 -10.14 -0.59 -14.97
N ASN A 209 -9.21 0.06 -15.66
CA ASN A 209 -9.42 0.58 -17.01
C ASN A 209 -9.50 -0.48 -18.12
N THR A 210 -9.24 -1.76 -17.80
CA THR A 210 -9.53 -2.89 -18.71
C THR A 210 -10.85 -3.60 -18.36
N ALA A 211 -11.63 -3.05 -17.44
CA ALA A 211 -12.99 -3.53 -17.20
C ALA A 211 -13.89 -3.24 -18.42
N PRO A 212 -14.73 -4.19 -18.83
CA PRO A 212 -15.64 -4.02 -19.96
C PRO A 212 -16.72 -2.98 -19.63
N VAL A 213 -16.98 -2.08 -20.57
CA VAL A 213 -18.06 -1.08 -20.48
C VAL A 213 -18.90 -1.15 -21.77
N PRO A 214 -20.20 -1.49 -21.68
CA PRO A 214 -21.05 -1.46 -22.85
C PRO A 214 -21.23 -0.01 -23.33
N ALA A 215 -20.78 0.31 -24.54
CA ALA A 215 -20.81 1.69 -25.07
C ALA A 215 -22.21 2.33 -25.02
N GLY A 216 -23.27 1.53 -25.29
CA GLY A 216 -24.66 1.97 -25.24
C GLY A 216 -25.21 2.26 -23.83
N LYS A 217 -24.47 1.90 -22.77
CA LYS A 217 -24.83 2.13 -21.37
C LYS A 217 -23.97 3.21 -20.70
N ASP A 218 -23.01 3.77 -21.42
CA ASP A 218 -22.12 4.79 -20.87
C ASP A 218 -22.84 6.12 -20.65
N THR A 219 -22.88 6.54 -19.40
CA THR A 219 -23.46 7.84 -18.96
C THR A 219 -22.39 8.82 -18.49
N LYS A 220 -21.13 8.62 -18.91
CA LYS A 220 -19.97 9.42 -18.51
C LYS A 220 -19.79 9.43 -16.99
N LEU A 221 -19.74 10.61 -16.37
CA LEU A 221 -19.57 10.72 -14.89
C LEU A 221 -20.71 10.10 -14.10
N ASP A 222 -21.92 10.05 -14.65
CA ASP A 222 -23.08 9.44 -13.98
C ASP A 222 -23.03 7.90 -13.97
N TYR A 223 -22.12 7.29 -14.78
CA TYR A 223 -21.89 5.85 -14.77
C TYR A 223 -21.47 5.33 -13.37
N THR A 224 -20.86 6.19 -12.55
CA THR A 224 -20.54 5.90 -11.15
C THR A 224 -21.73 5.53 -10.28
N ASN A 225 -22.94 5.93 -10.63
CA ASN A 225 -24.13 5.67 -9.82
C ASN A 225 -24.63 4.23 -9.99
N HIS A 226 -24.40 3.64 -11.16
CA HIS A 226 -24.76 2.25 -11.47
C HIS A 226 -23.86 1.71 -12.61
N PRO A 227 -22.58 1.41 -12.33
CA PRO A 227 -21.73 0.76 -13.34
C PRO A 227 -22.30 -0.62 -13.68
N VAL A 228 -22.32 -0.96 -14.97
CA VAL A 228 -22.80 -2.27 -15.43
C VAL A 228 -21.82 -3.34 -14.99
N SER A 229 -22.30 -4.32 -14.25
CA SER A 229 -21.46 -5.30 -13.59
C SER A 229 -21.11 -6.49 -14.49
N SER A 230 -19.87 -6.94 -14.39
CA SER A 230 -19.34 -8.16 -15.00
C SER A 230 -18.86 -9.19 -13.97
N GLY A 231 -18.87 -8.81 -12.70
CA GLY A 231 -18.41 -9.61 -11.56
C GLY A 231 -19.53 -10.40 -10.86
N PRO A 232 -19.21 -11.04 -9.72
CA PRO A 232 -20.16 -11.88 -8.96
C PRO A 232 -21.31 -11.11 -8.31
N TYR A 233 -21.18 -9.81 -8.16
CA TYR A 233 -22.21 -8.94 -7.60
C TYR A 233 -22.53 -7.80 -8.54
N MET A 234 -23.68 -7.17 -8.32
CA MET A 234 -24.11 -5.96 -9.02
C MET A 234 -24.58 -4.90 -8.02
N VAL A 235 -24.56 -3.65 -8.44
CA VAL A 235 -25.00 -2.52 -7.62
C VAL A 235 -26.53 -2.51 -7.54
N GLU A 236 -27.10 -2.81 -6.36
CA GLU A 236 -28.54 -2.66 -6.13
C GLU A 236 -28.87 -1.19 -5.83
N SER A 237 -28.06 -0.53 -4.99
CA SER A 237 -28.26 0.88 -4.66
C SER A 237 -26.96 1.53 -4.20
N TYR A 238 -26.75 2.78 -4.61
CA TYR A 238 -25.66 3.63 -4.12
C TYR A 238 -26.20 5.00 -3.71
N ASN A 239 -26.17 5.25 -2.40
CA ASN A 239 -26.53 6.54 -1.81
C ASN A 239 -25.26 7.22 -1.33
N ARG A 240 -24.78 8.18 -2.12
CA ARG A 240 -23.49 8.87 -1.90
C ARG A 240 -23.39 9.40 -0.46
N GLY A 241 -22.23 9.18 0.15
CA GLY A 241 -21.93 9.58 1.52
C GLY A 241 -22.63 8.75 2.60
N LYS A 242 -23.50 7.79 2.24
CA LYS A 242 -24.31 7.02 3.20
C LYS A 242 -24.13 5.52 3.07
N SER A 243 -24.45 4.95 1.91
CA SER A 243 -24.48 3.49 1.75
C SER A 243 -24.29 3.03 0.32
N LEU A 244 -23.69 1.84 0.17
CA LEU A 244 -23.69 1.06 -1.05
C LEU A 244 -24.20 -0.33 -0.72
N LYS A 245 -25.10 -0.88 -1.54
CA LYS A 245 -25.55 -2.27 -1.43
C LYS A 245 -25.25 -3.02 -2.72
N LEU A 246 -24.56 -4.14 -2.58
CA LEU A 246 -24.30 -5.08 -3.66
C LEU A 246 -25.09 -6.37 -3.42
N VAL A 247 -25.68 -6.90 -4.48
CA VAL A 247 -26.40 -8.18 -4.49
C VAL A 247 -25.82 -9.11 -5.54
N ARG A 248 -26.10 -10.41 -5.46
CA ARG A 248 -25.58 -11.36 -6.44
C ARG A 248 -25.98 -10.99 -7.86
N ASN A 249 -25.01 -11.07 -8.77
CA ASN A 249 -25.26 -11.01 -10.22
C ASN A 249 -25.75 -12.39 -10.70
N PRO A 250 -27.01 -12.51 -11.18
CA PRO A 250 -27.58 -13.80 -11.58
C PRO A 250 -26.94 -14.38 -12.85
N HIS A 251 -26.23 -13.56 -13.62
CA HIS A 251 -25.58 -13.96 -14.88
C HIS A 251 -24.07 -14.21 -14.75
N TRP A 252 -23.50 -14.03 -13.53
CA TRP A 252 -22.12 -14.42 -13.28
C TRP A 252 -21.98 -15.93 -13.12
N ASP A 253 -21.10 -16.53 -13.93
CA ASP A 253 -20.80 -17.95 -13.89
C ASP A 253 -19.49 -18.23 -13.14
N PRO A 254 -19.54 -18.91 -11.96
CA PRO A 254 -18.35 -19.26 -11.20
C PRO A 254 -17.38 -20.19 -11.95
N ALA A 255 -17.84 -20.93 -12.98
CA ALA A 255 -16.96 -21.76 -13.80
C ALA A 255 -15.95 -20.92 -14.61
N THR A 256 -16.31 -19.67 -14.92
CA THR A 256 -15.42 -18.73 -15.61
C THR A 256 -14.50 -17.95 -14.68
N ASP A 257 -14.71 -18.03 -13.35
CA ASP A 257 -14.03 -17.21 -12.35
C ASP A 257 -13.55 -18.02 -11.14
N PRO A 258 -12.39 -18.68 -11.23
CA PRO A 258 -11.81 -19.44 -10.11
C PRO A 258 -11.15 -18.53 -9.03
N ASN A 259 -11.19 -17.22 -9.21
CA ASN A 259 -10.46 -16.27 -8.37
C ASN A 259 -11.31 -15.69 -7.23
N ARG A 260 -12.63 -15.61 -7.42
CA ARG A 260 -13.57 -15.04 -6.45
C ARG A 260 -14.48 -16.10 -5.85
N SER A 261 -14.56 -16.14 -4.52
CA SER A 261 -15.39 -17.13 -3.80
C SER A 261 -16.87 -16.80 -3.84
N ALA A 262 -17.23 -15.52 -3.88
CA ALA A 262 -18.61 -15.01 -3.90
C ALA A 262 -19.51 -15.68 -2.84
N LEU A 263 -19.06 -15.72 -1.58
CA LEU A 263 -19.75 -16.45 -0.51
C LEU A 263 -20.98 -15.71 0.05
N PRO A 264 -20.94 -14.40 0.42
CA PRO A 264 -22.12 -13.70 0.92
C PRO A 264 -23.23 -13.56 -0.14
N ASP A 265 -24.48 -13.45 0.28
CA ASP A 265 -25.58 -13.08 -0.63
C ASP A 265 -25.57 -11.60 -0.95
N THR A 266 -25.21 -10.78 0.05
CA THR A 266 -25.14 -9.33 -0.10
C THR A 266 -23.93 -8.75 0.63
N PHE A 267 -23.46 -7.60 0.13
CA PHE A 267 -22.57 -6.70 0.83
C PHE A 267 -23.29 -5.39 1.10
N SER A 268 -23.35 -4.98 2.37
CA SER A 268 -23.95 -3.72 2.81
C SER A 268 -22.88 -2.79 3.36
N PHE A 269 -22.52 -1.76 2.61
CA PHE A 269 -21.52 -0.79 3.02
C PHE A 269 -22.17 0.39 3.75
N SER A 270 -21.65 0.72 4.94
CA SER A 270 -21.94 1.96 5.64
C SER A 270 -20.79 2.92 5.44
N LEU A 271 -21.04 4.00 4.70
CA LEU A 271 -20.03 4.97 4.29
C LEU A 271 -19.94 6.12 5.30
N SER A 272 -18.78 6.80 5.33
CA SER A 272 -18.54 7.98 6.19
C SER A 272 -18.75 7.70 7.70
N THR A 273 -18.49 6.47 8.14
CA THR A 273 -18.53 6.08 9.55
C THR A 273 -17.25 6.52 10.25
N SER A 274 -17.36 7.22 11.39
CA SER A 274 -16.16 7.69 12.09
C SER A 274 -15.27 6.51 12.54
N GLN A 275 -13.95 6.70 12.51
CA GLN A 275 -13.00 5.67 12.95
C GLN A 275 -13.25 5.21 14.39
N ALA A 276 -13.68 6.11 15.28
CA ALA A 276 -14.06 5.78 16.65
C ALA A 276 -15.26 4.83 16.68
N THR A 277 -16.29 5.10 15.88
CA THR A 277 -17.47 4.24 15.77
C THR A 277 -17.13 2.88 15.19
N ILE A 278 -16.30 2.82 14.15
CA ILE A 278 -15.80 1.56 13.56
C ILE A 278 -15.10 0.73 14.64
N SER A 279 -14.11 1.31 15.34
CA SER A 279 -13.40 0.63 16.42
C SER A 279 -14.33 0.12 17.51
N GLN A 280 -15.26 0.95 17.96
CA GLN A 280 -16.22 0.59 19.01
C GLN A 280 -17.10 -0.60 18.59
N GLN A 281 -17.66 -0.56 17.38
CA GLN A 281 -18.55 -1.61 16.88
C GLN A 281 -17.82 -2.95 16.72
N LEU A 282 -16.64 -2.95 16.11
CA LEU A 282 -15.85 -4.18 15.89
C LEU A 282 -15.33 -4.77 17.20
N LEU A 283 -14.92 -3.94 18.16
CA LEU A 283 -14.47 -4.43 19.47
C LEU A 283 -15.62 -5.00 20.30
N ALA A 284 -16.80 -4.39 20.24
CA ALA A 284 -17.99 -4.83 20.97
C ALA A 284 -18.55 -6.17 20.48
N ASP A 285 -18.48 -6.43 19.17
CA ASP A 285 -18.93 -7.68 18.52
C ASP A 285 -20.37 -8.10 18.91
N SER A 286 -21.22 -7.12 19.22
CA SER A 286 -22.63 -7.34 19.51
C SER A 286 -23.42 -7.42 18.19
N ASP A 287 -24.53 -8.12 18.19
CA ASP A 287 -25.42 -8.18 17.02
C ASP A 287 -25.93 -6.75 16.64
N PRO A 288 -25.83 -6.27 15.38
CA PRO A 288 -25.44 -6.95 14.15
C PRO A 288 -23.94 -6.93 13.81
N ASN A 289 -23.07 -6.50 14.72
CA ASN A 289 -21.64 -6.32 14.43
C ASN A 289 -20.87 -7.65 14.23
N ALA A 290 -21.45 -8.78 14.65
CA ALA A 290 -20.87 -10.10 14.45
C ALA A 290 -20.64 -10.47 12.97
N ILE A 291 -21.39 -9.86 12.04
CA ILE A 291 -21.28 -10.03 10.59
C ILE A 291 -20.59 -8.84 9.91
N THR A 292 -19.79 -8.07 10.65
CA THR A 292 -19.26 -6.78 10.20
C THR A 292 -17.73 -6.82 10.09
N LEU A 293 -17.19 -6.13 9.10
CA LEU A 293 -15.76 -5.84 8.96
C LEU A 293 -15.53 -4.37 8.57
N ASP A 294 -14.30 -3.91 8.74
CA ASP A 294 -13.80 -2.66 8.16
C ASP A 294 -12.96 -2.96 6.92
N SER A 295 -13.26 -2.32 5.81
CA SER A 295 -12.53 -2.51 4.55
C SER A 295 -11.08 -1.99 4.60
N ASN A 296 -10.79 -1.00 5.45
CA ASN A 296 -9.48 -0.34 5.53
C ASN A 296 -8.58 -0.88 6.64
N GLY A 297 -9.11 -1.75 7.50
CA GLY A 297 -8.33 -2.47 8.50
C GLY A 297 -7.76 -1.63 9.65
N ALA A 298 -8.32 -0.46 9.93
CA ALA A 298 -7.70 0.45 10.88
C ALA A 298 -8.54 0.65 12.15
N LEU A 299 -8.21 -0.05 13.22
CA LEU A 299 -8.58 0.43 14.56
C LEU A 299 -7.90 1.76 14.86
N GLN A 300 -8.52 2.57 15.73
CA GLN A 300 -7.81 3.72 16.30
C GLN A 300 -6.53 3.26 17.02
N THR A 301 -5.45 4.02 16.86
CA THR A 301 -4.15 3.71 17.49
C THR A 301 -4.27 3.54 19.01
N SER A 302 -5.15 4.31 19.66
CA SER A 302 -5.46 4.18 21.09
C SER A 302 -6.05 2.83 21.48
N ASP A 303 -6.68 2.12 20.54
CA ASP A 303 -7.31 0.82 20.78
C ASP A 303 -6.37 -0.37 20.46
N SER A 304 -5.15 -0.10 20.01
CA SER A 304 -4.19 -1.15 19.61
C SER A 304 -3.87 -2.18 20.72
N ALA A 305 -3.88 -1.76 21.98
CA ALA A 305 -3.69 -2.68 23.12
C ALA A 305 -4.81 -3.73 23.21
N LYS A 306 -6.04 -3.39 22.81
CA LYS A 306 -7.20 -4.29 22.84
C LYS A 306 -7.12 -5.45 21.85
N LEU A 307 -6.22 -5.37 20.86
CA LEU A 307 -5.97 -6.48 19.92
C LEU A 307 -5.45 -7.76 20.62
N ALA A 308 -4.90 -7.63 21.83
CA ALA A 308 -4.43 -8.76 22.63
C ALA A 308 -5.53 -9.35 23.55
N ASP A 309 -6.67 -8.70 23.68
CA ASP A 309 -7.75 -9.13 24.56
C ASP A 309 -8.30 -10.50 24.12
N ALA A 310 -8.61 -11.38 25.08
CA ALA A 310 -9.07 -12.75 24.83
C ALA A 310 -10.31 -12.82 23.92
N LYS A 311 -11.18 -11.80 23.97
CA LYS A 311 -12.39 -11.72 23.13
C LYS A 311 -12.13 -11.16 21.72
N VAL A 312 -10.95 -10.60 21.48
CA VAL A 312 -10.63 -9.88 20.22
C VAL A 312 -9.57 -10.63 19.41
N LYS A 313 -8.55 -11.19 20.07
CA LYS A 313 -7.35 -11.77 19.42
C LYS A 313 -7.64 -12.77 18.30
N ASP A 314 -8.67 -13.62 18.47
CA ASP A 314 -9.06 -14.65 17.48
C ASP A 314 -9.90 -14.09 16.31
N ARG A 315 -10.16 -12.79 16.33
CA ARG A 315 -10.87 -12.02 15.30
C ARG A 315 -9.97 -10.99 14.61
N VAL A 316 -8.66 -11.06 14.81
CA VAL A 316 -7.68 -10.16 14.22
C VAL A 316 -7.05 -10.82 13.01
N ALA A 317 -7.40 -10.36 11.82
CA ALA A 317 -6.61 -10.64 10.62
C ALA A 317 -5.39 -9.73 10.61
N SER A 318 -4.23 -10.25 10.25
CA SER A 318 -3.02 -9.44 10.11
C SER A 318 -2.21 -9.84 8.90
N GLY A 319 -1.48 -8.89 8.33
CA GLY A 319 -0.64 -9.15 7.17
C GLY A 319 0.28 -7.99 6.83
N LEU A 320 1.32 -8.32 6.08
CA LEU A 320 2.25 -7.37 5.51
C LEU A 320 1.54 -6.57 4.42
N LEU A 321 1.80 -5.28 4.38
CA LEU A 321 1.37 -4.41 3.28
C LEU A 321 2.51 -4.26 2.25
N GLY A 322 2.12 -4.00 1.01
CA GLY A 322 3.05 -3.60 -0.05
C GLY A 322 3.70 -2.23 0.17
N CYS A 323 3.50 -1.66 1.35
CA CYS A 323 3.98 -0.32 1.71
C CYS A 323 5.23 -0.41 2.59
N ASN A 324 6.16 0.51 2.32
CA ASN A 324 7.33 0.74 3.18
C ASN A 324 7.36 2.20 3.64
N ASP A 325 7.96 2.43 4.78
CA ASP A 325 8.28 3.76 5.28
C ASP A 325 9.80 3.95 5.32
N VAL A 326 10.25 5.06 4.77
CA VAL A 326 11.66 5.45 4.74
C VAL A 326 11.81 6.88 5.25
N LEU A 327 12.98 7.19 5.82
CA LEU A 327 13.41 8.56 6.00
C LEU A 327 14.13 9.01 4.73
N SER A 328 13.60 10.00 4.05
CA SER A 328 14.21 10.63 2.89
C SER A 328 15.20 11.71 3.35
N LEU A 329 16.39 11.73 2.78
CA LEU A 329 17.44 12.71 3.04
C LEU A 329 17.67 13.52 1.76
N ASN A 330 17.45 14.82 1.79
CA ASN A 330 17.67 15.70 0.65
C ASN A 330 19.15 15.73 0.24
N THR A 331 19.50 15.01 -0.84
CA THR A 331 20.89 14.86 -1.30
C THR A 331 21.48 16.16 -1.87
N GLN A 332 20.65 17.14 -2.21
CA GLN A 332 21.10 18.46 -2.64
C GLN A 332 21.61 19.31 -1.46
N LYS A 333 21.09 19.03 -0.27
CA LYS A 333 21.46 19.69 0.99
C LYS A 333 22.53 18.90 1.75
N ILE A 334 22.34 17.59 1.89
CA ILE A 334 23.24 16.65 2.56
C ILE A 334 24.03 15.90 1.48
N LYS A 335 25.00 16.59 0.88
CA LYS A 335 25.69 16.13 -0.33
C LYS A 335 26.62 14.93 -0.10
N ASP A 336 27.36 14.94 1.03
CA ASP A 336 28.32 13.89 1.36
C ASP A 336 27.60 12.59 1.77
N PRO A 337 27.82 11.46 1.08
CA PRO A 337 27.20 10.17 1.43
C PRO A 337 27.61 9.65 2.82
N ASP A 338 28.81 9.98 3.31
CA ASP A 338 29.23 9.58 4.65
C ASP A 338 28.45 10.34 5.74
N VAL A 339 28.09 11.60 5.48
CA VAL A 339 27.19 12.37 6.38
C VAL A 339 25.79 11.75 6.40
N ARG A 340 25.26 11.36 5.25
CA ARG A 340 23.97 10.64 5.18
C ARG A 340 24.04 9.28 5.89
N LYS A 341 25.15 8.54 5.72
CA LYS A 341 25.42 7.30 6.45
C LYS A 341 25.48 7.52 7.95
N ALA A 342 26.18 8.55 8.40
CA ALA A 342 26.25 8.92 9.83
C ALA A 342 24.86 9.21 10.41
N ILE A 343 24.02 9.96 9.69
CA ILE A 343 22.63 10.21 10.07
C ILE A 343 21.88 8.87 10.20
N ALA A 344 21.99 7.98 9.21
CA ALA A 344 21.31 6.68 9.21
C ALA A 344 21.75 5.78 10.39
N LEU A 345 23.05 5.74 10.69
CA LEU A 345 23.61 4.94 11.79
C LEU A 345 23.24 5.50 13.18
N ALA A 346 22.98 6.80 13.29
CA ALA A 346 22.60 7.42 14.57
C ALA A 346 21.13 7.18 14.92
N LEU A 347 20.28 6.72 14.00
CA LEU A 347 18.85 6.53 14.26
C LEU A 347 18.58 5.33 15.16
N ASP A 348 17.81 5.56 16.23
CA ASP A 348 17.15 4.52 17.01
C ASP A 348 15.85 4.11 16.30
N ARG A 349 15.97 3.21 15.32
CA ARG A 349 14.83 2.73 14.53
C ARG A 349 13.86 1.90 15.36
N GLN A 350 14.32 1.29 16.47
CA GLN A 350 13.44 0.59 17.41
C GLN A 350 12.49 1.58 18.11
N SER A 351 13.01 2.72 18.59
CA SER A 351 12.17 3.79 19.17
C SER A 351 11.22 4.39 18.12
N ILE A 352 11.64 4.50 16.88
CA ILE A 352 10.76 4.92 15.76
C ILE A 352 9.63 3.88 15.57
N LEU A 353 9.94 2.59 15.51
CA LEU A 353 8.93 1.54 15.38
C LEU A 353 7.88 1.58 16.49
N VAL A 354 8.29 1.91 17.73
CA VAL A 354 7.36 2.09 18.86
C VAL A 354 6.34 3.21 18.59
N GLN A 355 6.74 4.30 17.91
CA GLN A 355 5.81 5.39 17.57
C GLN A 355 4.71 4.93 16.58
N TYR A 356 4.98 3.92 15.78
CA TYR A 356 4.00 3.30 14.87
C TYR A 356 3.11 2.24 15.54
N GLY A 357 3.29 1.97 16.83
CA GLY A 357 2.55 0.95 17.58
C GLY A 357 3.32 -0.36 17.81
N GLY A 358 4.63 -0.36 17.54
CA GLY A 358 5.53 -1.49 17.76
C GLY A 358 5.44 -2.59 16.69
N ARG A 359 6.02 -3.75 16.99
CA ARG A 359 6.18 -4.88 16.04
C ARG A 359 4.87 -5.39 15.43
N ARG A 360 3.74 -5.16 16.07
CA ARG A 360 2.43 -5.55 15.53
C ARG A 360 2.04 -4.73 14.28
N PHE A 361 2.53 -3.49 14.17
CA PHE A 361 2.19 -2.57 13.07
C PHE A 361 3.32 -2.38 12.07
N GLY A 362 4.45 -3.03 12.29
CA GLY A 362 5.57 -2.99 11.35
C GLY A 362 6.76 -3.79 11.82
N GLU A 363 7.67 -3.99 10.92
CA GLU A 363 8.98 -4.62 11.19
C GLU A 363 10.11 -3.73 10.67
N LEU A 364 11.25 -3.79 11.36
CA LEU A 364 12.46 -3.10 10.90
C LEU A 364 12.99 -3.80 9.64
N THR A 365 13.46 -3.01 8.68
CA THR A 365 13.99 -3.54 7.43
C THR A 365 15.34 -2.91 7.07
N GLN A 366 16.16 -3.63 6.31
CA GLN A 366 17.40 -3.13 5.72
C GLN A 366 17.18 -2.59 4.30
N SER A 367 16.04 -2.93 3.68
CA SER A 367 15.67 -2.48 2.35
C SER A 367 14.20 -2.10 2.30
N PRO A 368 13.82 -1.03 1.59
CA PRO A 368 12.42 -0.74 1.32
C PRO A 368 11.80 -1.71 0.30
N LEU A 369 12.60 -2.49 -0.41
CA LEU A 369 12.11 -3.54 -1.31
C LEU A 369 11.80 -4.82 -0.50
N ASN A 370 10.73 -5.52 -0.90
CA ASN A 370 10.36 -6.77 -0.28
C ASN A 370 11.14 -7.93 -0.93
N ASP A 371 11.69 -8.81 -0.12
CA ASP A 371 12.44 -10.01 -0.53
C ASP A 371 11.60 -11.04 -1.32
N LYS A 372 10.27 -10.92 -1.30
CA LYS A 372 9.33 -11.74 -2.06
C LYS A 372 8.97 -11.15 -3.44
N MET A 373 9.50 -9.97 -3.78
CA MET A 373 9.34 -9.39 -5.12
C MET A 373 10.19 -10.14 -6.15
N ARG A 374 9.69 -10.19 -7.39
CA ARG A 374 10.38 -10.88 -8.50
C ARG A 374 11.73 -10.24 -8.79
N GLY A 375 12.79 -11.04 -8.79
CA GLY A 375 14.15 -10.59 -9.04
C GLY A 375 14.79 -9.82 -7.88
N TYR A 376 14.28 -9.96 -6.66
CA TYR A 376 14.90 -9.33 -5.49
C TYR A 376 16.36 -9.78 -5.31
N VAL A 377 17.23 -8.81 -5.12
CA VAL A 377 18.63 -9.01 -4.70
C VAL A 377 18.83 -8.24 -3.40
N GLU A 378 19.30 -8.94 -2.38
CA GLU A 378 19.55 -8.33 -1.08
C GLU A 378 20.61 -7.23 -1.17
N THR A 379 20.32 -6.10 -0.52
CA THR A 379 21.28 -5.01 -0.35
C THR A 379 21.60 -4.88 1.13
N GLU A 380 22.80 -5.27 1.49
CA GLU A 380 23.29 -5.08 2.85
C GLU A 380 23.63 -3.61 3.10
N LEU A 381 22.96 -3.03 4.10
CA LEU A 381 23.30 -1.76 4.71
C LEU A 381 23.96 -2.02 6.07
N GLU A 382 24.83 -1.12 6.49
CA GLU A 382 25.54 -1.24 7.78
C GLU A 382 24.66 -0.85 9.00
N LEU A 383 23.33 -0.85 8.84
CA LEU A 383 22.38 -0.58 9.91
C LEU A 383 22.29 -1.78 10.86
N ASP A 384 22.06 -1.50 12.15
CA ASP A 384 21.80 -2.57 13.11
C ASP A 384 20.43 -3.22 12.82
N PRO A 385 20.33 -4.55 12.66
CA PRO A 385 19.07 -5.24 12.34
C PRO A 385 18.00 -5.07 13.44
N ALA A 386 18.42 -4.95 14.73
CA ALA A 386 17.53 -4.69 15.85
C ALA A 386 17.14 -3.20 15.97
N GLY A 387 17.64 -2.35 15.07
CA GLY A 387 17.32 -0.93 15.03
C GLY A 387 18.06 -0.07 16.04
N LYS A 388 19.09 -0.59 16.70
CA LYS A 388 19.87 0.18 17.67
C LYS A 388 20.81 1.17 16.95
N PRO A 389 21.02 2.37 17.51
CA PRO A 389 21.96 3.32 16.92
C PRO A 389 23.41 2.86 17.07
N LYS A 390 24.22 3.09 16.04
CA LYS A 390 25.68 2.90 16.03
C LYS A 390 26.38 4.25 16.15
N LEU A 391 26.20 4.90 17.29
CA LEU A 391 26.55 6.30 17.48
C LEU A 391 28.06 6.57 17.33
N GLU A 392 28.93 5.70 17.83
CA GLU A 392 30.38 5.89 17.72
C GLU A 392 30.88 5.75 16.27
N GLU A 393 30.31 4.83 15.50
CA GLU A 393 30.60 4.71 14.06
C GLU A 393 30.10 5.97 13.32
N ALA A 394 28.92 6.47 13.66
CA ALA A 394 28.35 7.69 13.08
C ALA A 394 29.24 8.92 13.37
N LYS A 395 29.72 9.11 14.60
CA LYS A 395 30.62 10.20 14.95
C LYS A 395 31.94 10.14 14.18
N LYS A 396 32.52 8.93 14.06
CA LYS A 396 33.77 8.73 13.33
C LYS A 396 33.65 9.13 11.86
N LEU A 397 32.50 8.87 11.21
CA LEU A 397 32.25 9.30 9.83
C LEU A 397 32.20 10.82 9.66
N LEU A 398 31.88 11.56 10.73
CA LEU A 398 31.80 13.02 10.72
C LEU A 398 33.11 13.73 11.11
N GLU A 399 34.14 13.01 11.56
CA GLU A 399 35.42 13.57 11.93
C GLU A 399 36.07 14.30 10.76
N GLY A 400 36.41 15.58 10.96
CA GLY A 400 37.03 16.41 9.94
C GLY A 400 36.15 16.80 8.76
N LYS A 401 34.86 16.47 8.77
CA LYS A 401 33.92 16.83 7.71
C LYS A 401 33.14 18.11 8.01
N ASP A 402 32.84 18.85 6.96
CA ASP A 402 31.86 19.93 6.99
C ASP A 402 30.48 19.34 6.69
N TYR A 403 29.52 19.58 7.60
CA TYR A 403 28.15 19.09 7.47
C TYR A 403 27.13 20.04 8.11
N PRO A 404 25.88 20.04 7.65
CA PRO A 404 24.83 20.90 8.22
C PRO A 404 24.66 20.69 9.73
N LYS A 405 24.67 21.78 10.49
CA LYS A 405 24.45 21.75 11.95
C LYS A 405 22.98 21.91 12.32
N THR A 406 22.17 22.35 11.38
CA THR A 406 20.71 22.44 11.52
C THR A 406 20.05 21.84 10.29
N LEU A 407 19.07 20.99 10.50
CA LEU A 407 18.26 20.34 9.47
C LEU A 407 16.77 20.51 9.82
N THR A 408 15.91 20.49 8.83
CA THR A 408 14.45 20.48 8.98
C THR A 408 13.92 19.08 8.79
N TYR A 409 12.93 18.65 9.60
CA TYR A 409 12.18 17.41 9.40
C TYR A 409 10.71 17.72 9.14
N GLY A 410 10.24 17.41 7.92
CA GLY A 410 8.85 17.57 7.51
C GLY A 410 8.00 16.35 7.84
N TYR A 411 6.81 16.59 8.41
CA TYR A 411 5.84 15.54 8.70
C TYR A 411 4.40 15.97 8.41
N ALA A 412 3.57 15.03 7.96
CA ALA A 412 2.14 15.24 7.81
C ALA A 412 1.48 15.33 9.20
N ASN A 413 0.68 16.38 9.45
CA ASN A 413 0.17 16.72 10.78
C ASN A 413 -1.11 15.97 11.20
N ASN A 414 -1.50 14.92 10.46
CA ASN A 414 -2.71 14.14 10.71
C ASN A 414 -2.51 12.89 11.59
N ARG A 415 -1.26 12.59 12.00
CA ARG A 415 -0.94 11.45 12.86
C ARG A 415 0.17 11.83 13.85
N ASP A 416 -0.08 11.59 15.13
CA ASP A 416 0.91 11.83 16.20
C ASP A 416 2.19 11.00 16.01
N ALA A 417 2.08 9.78 15.48
CA ALA A 417 3.22 8.93 15.17
C ALA A 417 4.27 9.63 14.29
N PHE A 418 3.85 10.45 13.33
CA PHE A 418 4.77 11.16 12.43
C PHE A 418 5.52 12.29 13.14
N LYS A 419 4.82 13.05 14.00
CA LYS A 419 5.45 14.06 14.86
C LYS A 419 6.42 13.42 15.85
N ASN A 420 5.99 12.36 16.53
CA ASN A 420 6.80 11.66 17.52
C ASN A 420 8.05 11.03 16.90
N THR A 421 7.95 10.48 15.68
CA THR A 421 9.12 10.05 14.90
C THR A 421 10.11 11.18 14.71
N GLY A 422 9.64 12.38 14.35
CA GLY A 422 10.48 13.58 14.26
C GLY A 422 11.19 13.91 15.57
N THR A 423 10.50 13.77 16.71
CA THR A 423 11.10 13.97 18.04
C THR A 423 12.20 12.96 18.34
N VAL A 424 12.02 11.68 17.97
CA VAL A 424 13.07 10.65 18.10
C VAL A 424 14.28 11.01 17.21
N ILE A 425 14.05 11.39 15.96
CA ILE A 425 15.12 11.81 15.02
C ILE A 425 15.87 13.02 15.59
N GLN A 426 15.15 14.03 16.10
CA GLN A 426 15.73 15.22 16.74
C GLN A 426 16.67 14.84 17.90
N GLN A 427 16.24 13.93 18.77
CA GLN A 427 17.05 13.46 19.89
C GLN A 427 18.29 12.69 19.42
N ASN A 428 18.16 11.83 18.44
CA ASN A 428 19.24 11.01 17.90
C ASN A 428 20.30 11.88 17.21
N LEU A 429 19.91 12.84 16.38
CA LEU A 429 20.84 13.67 15.61
C LEU A 429 21.52 14.72 16.48
N LYS A 430 20.91 15.12 17.59
CA LYS A 430 21.56 15.99 18.58
C LYS A 430 22.84 15.37 19.14
N ALA A 431 22.92 14.04 19.26
CA ALA A 431 24.13 13.34 19.68
C ALA A 431 25.28 13.43 18.65
N LEU A 432 24.99 13.83 17.42
CA LEU A 432 25.95 14.14 16.35
C LEU A 432 26.24 15.64 16.24
N GLY A 433 25.66 16.49 17.11
CA GLY A 433 25.75 17.95 17.01
C GLY A 433 24.93 18.54 15.87
N ILE A 434 23.85 17.84 15.46
CA ILE A 434 22.89 18.32 14.45
C ILE A 434 21.57 18.64 15.16
N ASP A 435 21.14 19.89 15.09
CA ASP A 435 19.81 20.31 15.54
C ASP A 435 18.78 20.06 14.45
N VAL A 436 17.59 19.59 14.82
CA VAL A 436 16.50 19.31 13.86
C VAL A 436 15.28 20.14 14.21
N GLU A 437 14.78 20.92 13.27
CA GLU A 437 13.55 21.67 13.38
C GLU A 437 12.37 20.86 12.81
N LEU A 438 11.29 20.72 13.60
CA LEU A 438 10.11 19.97 13.19
C LEU A 438 9.15 20.87 12.40
N VAL A 439 8.87 20.53 11.15
CA VAL A 439 7.99 21.27 10.24
C VAL A 439 6.69 20.49 10.05
N ALA A 440 5.61 20.99 10.67
CA ALA A 440 4.28 20.41 10.51
C ALA A 440 3.68 20.85 9.16
N ILE A 441 3.35 19.89 8.31
CA ILE A 441 2.78 20.12 6.99
C ILE A 441 1.33 19.61 6.98
N PRO A 442 0.34 20.41 6.53
CA PRO A 442 -1.03 19.91 6.36
C PRO A 442 -1.07 18.65 5.51
N ALA A 443 -1.72 17.59 6.00
CA ALA A 443 -1.71 16.29 5.34
C ALA A 443 -2.11 16.31 3.85
N PRO A 444 -3.11 17.09 3.41
CA PRO A 444 -3.45 17.18 1.98
C PRO A 444 -2.32 17.74 1.10
N ASN A 445 -1.42 18.55 1.69
CA ASN A 445 -0.34 19.21 0.96
C ASN A 445 1.01 18.49 1.10
N TYR A 446 1.06 17.44 1.94
CA TYR A 446 2.33 16.81 2.32
C TYR A 446 3.15 16.37 1.10
N TYR A 447 2.56 15.52 0.24
CA TYR A 447 3.28 14.99 -0.91
C TYR A 447 3.61 16.05 -1.97
N SER A 448 2.76 17.07 -2.15
CA SER A 448 3.06 18.17 -3.08
C SER A 448 4.24 19.01 -2.60
N ILE A 449 4.35 19.26 -1.29
CA ILE A 449 5.50 19.96 -0.70
C ILE A 449 6.76 19.09 -0.76
N MET A 450 6.66 17.79 -0.45
CA MET A 450 7.79 16.86 -0.55
C MET A 450 8.32 16.71 -1.99
N ALA A 451 7.51 16.97 -3.01
CA ALA A 451 7.91 16.98 -4.41
C ALA A 451 8.35 18.37 -4.92
N SER A 452 8.21 19.44 -4.13
CA SER A 452 8.52 20.81 -4.52
C SER A 452 9.92 21.26 -4.08
N GLU A 453 10.35 22.45 -4.56
CA GLU A 453 11.59 23.09 -4.11
C GLU A 453 11.59 23.48 -2.60
N GLN A 454 10.42 23.48 -1.97
CA GLN A 454 10.23 23.80 -0.56
C GLN A 454 10.33 22.58 0.35
N LEU A 455 10.75 21.41 -0.19
CA LEU A 455 10.85 20.20 0.62
C LEU A 455 11.82 20.40 1.80
N PRO A 456 11.49 19.86 2.99
CA PRO A 456 12.39 19.78 4.14
C PRO A 456 13.65 18.96 3.84
N ASP A 457 14.69 19.17 4.66
CA ASP A 457 15.97 18.44 4.51
C ASP A 457 15.83 16.94 4.79
N LEU A 458 14.97 16.62 5.74
CA LEU A 458 14.56 15.26 6.12
C LEU A 458 13.03 15.16 6.04
N GLY A 459 12.53 14.02 5.63
CA GLY A 459 11.08 13.81 5.64
C GLY A 459 10.72 12.33 5.55
N ARG A 460 9.55 11.98 6.08
CA ARG A 460 9.00 10.65 5.89
C ARG A 460 8.63 10.49 4.41
N SER A 461 9.02 9.40 3.83
CA SER A 461 8.60 8.99 2.49
C SER A 461 8.28 7.50 2.49
N GLY A 462 7.89 6.97 1.36
CA GLY A 462 7.59 5.56 1.19
C GLY A 462 6.81 5.32 -0.08
N TRP A 463 6.60 4.06 -0.39
CA TRP A 463 5.84 3.66 -1.56
C TRP A 463 5.04 2.38 -1.28
N CYS A 464 3.86 2.25 -1.89
CA CYS A 464 2.96 1.11 -1.70
C CYS A 464 2.87 0.21 -2.95
N GLY A 465 3.98 0.02 -3.67
CA GLY A 465 3.95 -0.65 -4.97
C GLY A 465 3.20 0.19 -6.02
N GLY A 466 3.27 -0.19 -7.27
CA GLY A 466 2.55 0.48 -8.35
C GLY A 466 1.50 -0.43 -8.97
N ALA A 467 1.42 -0.43 -10.29
CA ALA A 467 0.50 -1.31 -11.03
C ALA A 467 0.81 -2.80 -10.80
N ASP A 468 2.08 -3.14 -10.56
CA ASP A 468 2.54 -4.49 -10.21
C ASP A 468 3.30 -4.49 -8.89
N PRO A 469 2.64 -4.69 -7.73
CA PRO A 469 3.29 -4.68 -6.43
C PRO A 469 4.33 -5.78 -6.22
N ALA A 470 4.35 -6.80 -7.08
CA ALA A 470 5.37 -7.85 -7.08
C ALA A 470 6.60 -7.51 -7.92
N SER A 471 6.60 -6.40 -8.66
CA SER A 471 7.75 -5.94 -9.44
C SER A 471 8.62 -4.98 -8.64
N ILE A 472 9.93 -5.23 -8.64
CA ILE A 472 10.93 -4.34 -8.03
C ILE A 472 10.85 -2.93 -8.62
N ARG A 473 10.70 -2.82 -9.95
CA ARG A 473 10.64 -1.53 -10.65
C ARG A 473 9.56 -0.61 -10.07
N THR A 474 8.38 -1.14 -9.79
CA THR A 474 7.24 -0.33 -9.31
C THR A 474 7.44 0.28 -7.92
N SER A 475 8.44 -0.18 -7.17
CA SER A 475 8.87 0.41 -5.89
C SER A 475 10.18 1.18 -6.02
N ALA A 476 11.16 0.64 -6.73
CA ALA A 476 12.49 1.23 -6.87
C ALA A 476 12.47 2.55 -7.66
N ASP A 477 11.76 2.57 -8.78
CA ASP A 477 11.70 3.73 -9.68
C ASP A 477 11.06 4.97 -9.04
N PRO A 478 9.90 4.90 -8.36
CA PRO A 478 9.36 6.04 -7.65
C PRO A 478 10.24 6.55 -6.50
N LEU A 479 10.94 5.66 -5.80
CA LEU A 479 11.76 6.03 -4.65
C LEU A 479 13.06 6.73 -5.03
N LEU A 480 13.81 6.22 -6.00
CA LEU A 480 15.15 6.69 -6.35
C LEU A 480 15.39 6.88 -7.86
N GLY A 481 14.41 6.57 -8.71
CA GLY A 481 14.54 6.68 -10.15
C GLY A 481 14.65 8.12 -10.65
N PRO A 482 15.13 8.31 -11.88
CA PRO A 482 15.24 9.62 -12.53
C PRO A 482 13.88 10.13 -13.04
N ASN A 483 13.88 11.36 -13.55
CA ASN A 483 12.75 11.94 -14.28
C ASN A 483 12.49 11.24 -15.63
N ASN A 484 11.50 11.72 -16.37
CA ASN A 484 11.06 11.06 -17.61
C ASN A 484 12.05 11.13 -18.78
N ASP A 485 13.03 12.03 -18.74
CA ASP A 485 14.09 12.15 -19.76
C ASP A 485 15.46 11.62 -19.26
N GLY A 486 15.53 11.15 -18.01
CA GLY A 486 16.75 10.59 -17.45
C GLY A 486 17.81 11.61 -17.02
N THR A 487 17.50 12.91 -17.01
CA THR A 487 18.49 14.00 -16.81
C THR A 487 18.54 14.55 -15.39
N SER A 488 17.57 14.18 -14.55
CA SER A 488 17.44 14.64 -13.16
C SER A 488 16.70 13.58 -12.32
N TYR A 489 16.46 13.87 -11.03
CA TYR A 489 15.65 13.02 -10.15
C TYR A 489 14.16 13.03 -10.57
N GLY A 490 13.47 11.91 -10.32
CA GLY A 490 12.05 11.75 -10.58
C GLY A 490 11.16 12.55 -9.62
N PHE A 491 9.93 12.82 -10.03
CA PHE A 491 8.96 13.60 -9.24
C PHE A 491 8.68 12.99 -7.85
N SER A 492 8.57 11.67 -7.75
CA SER A 492 8.31 10.97 -6.48
C SER A 492 9.57 10.72 -5.64
N ASN A 493 10.76 10.98 -6.21
CA ASN A 493 12.04 10.82 -5.55
C ASN A 493 12.31 11.99 -4.58
N THR A 494 11.70 11.92 -3.41
CA THR A 494 11.77 12.98 -2.38
C THR A 494 13.17 13.18 -1.79
N SER A 495 14.10 12.27 -2.02
CA SER A 495 15.51 12.44 -1.66
C SER A 495 16.30 13.30 -2.65
N ARG A 496 15.74 13.55 -3.84
CA ARG A 496 16.42 14.20 -4.96
C ARG A 496 17.72 13.52 -5.36
N TYR A 497 17.77 12.21 -5.12
CA TYR A 497 18.93 11.43 -5.53
C TYR A 497 19.05 11.42 -7.05
N PHE A 498 20.22 11.77 -7.52
CA PHE A 498 20.60 11.66 -8.91
C PHE A 498 22.09 11.39 -9.01
N ASP A 499 22.44 10.22 -9.55
CA ASP A 499 23.79 9.85 -9.94
C ASP A 499 23.78 9.58 -11.45
N PRO A 500 24.61 10.25 -12.25
CA PRO A 500 24.57 10.12 -13.70
C PRO A 500 24.69 8.69 -14.22
N THR A 501 25.43 7.82 -13.53
CA THR A 501 25.64 6.43 -13.94
C THR A 501 24.46 5.55 -13.52
N VAL A 502 24.10 5.59 -12.24
CA VAL A 502 23.03 4.73 -11.67
C VAL A 502 21.66 5.16 -12.20
N SER A 503 21.41 6.46 -12.22
CA SER A 503 20.13 7.00 -12.72
C SER A 503 19.94 6.75 -14.22
N LYS A 504 21.02 6.81 -15.02
CA LYS A 504 20.97 6.42 -16.44
C LYS A 504 20.64 4.94 -16.60
N ALA A 505 21.27 4.05 -15.81
CA ALA A 505 20.97 2.63 -15.84
C ALA A 505 19.49 2.36 -15.49
N MET A 506 18.94 3.02 -14.45
CA MET A 506 17.52 2.91 -14.09
C MET A 506 16.61 3.44 -15.20
N TYR A 507 16.99 4.54 -15.88
CA TYR A 507 16.24 5.08 -16.99
C TYR A 507 16.15 4.11 -18.17
N GLU A 508 17.29 3.51 -18.55
CA GLU A 508 17.38 2.52 -19.63
C GLU A 508 16.55 1.27 -19.33
N LEU A 509 16.55 0.80 -18.08
CA LEU A 509 15.76 -0.35 -17.64
C LEU A 509 14.25 -0.17 -17.82
N ARG A 510 13.72 1.06 -17.87
CA ARG A 510 12.29 1.32 -18.14
C ARG A 510 11.81 0.83 -19.50
N SER A 511 12.72 0.66 -20.45
CA SER A 511 12.44 0.24 -21.83
C SER A 511 13.33 -0.91 -22.30
N THR A 512 13.97 -1.60 -21.37
CA THR A 512 14.75 -2.80 -21.66
C THR A 512 13.81 -3.99 -21.81
N ASP A 513 14.02 -4.78 -22.84
CA ASP A 513 13.32 -6.05 -23.04
C ASP A 513 13.87 -7.13 -22.08
N GLY A 514 13.03 -8.09 -21.72
CA GLY A 514 13.37 -9.19 -20.84
C GLY A 514 12.20 -9.69 -20.01
N THR A 515 12.41 -10.76 -19.28
CA THR A 515 11.42 -11.26 -18.33
C THR A 515 11.32 -10.37 -17.10
N SER A 516 10.17 -10.36 -16.44
CA SER A 516 9.92 -9.60 -15.20
C SER A 516 10.93 -9.97 -14.09
N GLU A 517 11.40 -11.21 -14.04
CA GLU A 517 12.42 -11.70 -13.10
C GLU A 517 13.81 -11.11 -13.40
N GLU A 518 14.24 -11.18 -14.66
CA GLU A 518 15.55 -10.66 -15.10
C GLU A 518 15.63 -9.14 -14.94
N LEU A 519 14.57 -8.43 -15.34
CA LEU A 519 14.49 -6.98 -15.16
C LEU A 519 14.43 -6.61 -13.69
N GLY A 520 13.67 -7.36 -12.88
CA GLY A 520 13.61 -7.20 -11.43
C GLY A 520 14.98 -7.28 -10.79
N LYS A 521 15.80 -8.26 -11.18
CA LYS A 521 17.19 -8.40 -10.70
C LYS A 521 18.04 -7.17 -11.03
N LYS A 522 18.02 -6.71 -12.29
CA LYS A 522 18.77 -5.51 -12.72
C LYS A 522 18.30 -4.25 -11.98
N TRP A 523 16.98 -4.10 -11.80
CA TRP A 523 16.41 -3.00 -11.00
C TRP A 523 16.87 -3.07 -9.54
N SER A 524 16.85 -4.26 -8.93
CA SER A 524 17.29 -4.47 -7.54
C SER A 524 18.77 -4.10 -7.34
N GLU A 525 19.64 -4.50 -8.28
CA GLU A 525 21.07 -4.19 -8.26
C GLU A 525 21.34 -2.68 -8.42
N ALA A 526 20.66 -2.01 -9.38
CA ALA A 526 20.79 -0.57 -9.58
C ALA A 526 20.28 0.20 -8.36
N PHE A 527 19.13 -0.19 -7.84
CA PHE A 527 18.54 0.40 -6.62
C PHE A 527 19.46 0.19 -5.40
N GLY A 528 20.01 -1.01 -5.23
CA GLY A 528 20.94 -1.32 -4.15
C GLY A 528 22.21 -0.47 -4.20
N THR A 529 22.72 -0.20 -5.42
CA THR A 529 23.87 0.70 -5.63
C THR A 529 23.53 2.13 -5.16
N ALA A 530 22.35 2.64 -5.53
CA ALA A 530 21.87 3.94 -5.05
C ALA A 530 21.70 3.95 -3.52
N LEU A 531 21.04 2.92 -2.97
CA LEU A 531 20.70 2.81 -1.55
C LEU A 531 21.94 2.83 -0.65
N LYS A 532 23.08 2.26 -1.08
CA LYS A 532 24.37 2.28 -0.35
C LYS A 532 24.95 3.67 -0.16
N THR A 533 24.47 4.67 -0.89
CA THR A 533 24.83 6.09 -0.68
C THR A 533 23.89 6.81 0.31
N TYR A 534 22.95 6.10 0.91
CA TYR A 534 22.00 6.57 1.92
C TYR A 534 21.16 7.80 1.52
N PRO A 535 20.56 7.85 0.32
CA PRO A 535 19.62 8.91 -0.02
C PRO A 535 18.30 8.76 0.75
N ILE A 536 17.96 7.52 1.10
CA ILE A 536 16.86 7.14 1.99
C ILE A 536 17.36 6.15 3.04
N VAL A 537 16.76 6.18 4.21
CA VAL A 537 17.02 5.21 5.28
C VAL A 537 15.77 4.35 5.45
N PRO A 538 15.86 3.02 5.24
CA PRO A 538 14.75 2.12 5.51
C PRO A 538 14.37 2.17 6.99
N LEU A 539 13.11 2.46 7.29
CA LEU A 539 12.59 2.50 8.65
C LEU A 539 11.76 1.26 8.95
N ILE A 540 10.62 1.14 8.31
CA ILE A 540 9.59 0.17 8.66
C ILE A 540 8.96 -0.40 7.39
N ARG A 541 8.78 -1.72 7.36
CA ARG A 541 7.84 -2.40 6.48
C ARG A 541 6.53 -2.51 7.25
N THR A 542 5.45 -1.99 6.69
CA THR A 542 4.19 -1.82 7.44
C THR A 542 3.35 -3.08 7.48
N HIS A 543 2.74 -3.33 8.64
CA HIS A 543 1.72 -4.36 8.85
C HIS A 543 0.38 -3.71 9.17
N THR A 544 -0.70 -4.35 8.75
CA THR A 544 -2.04 -3.97 9.18
C THR A 544 -2.66 -5.06 10.06
N ASN A 545 -3.58 -4.63 10.93
CA ASN A 545 -4.36 -5.50 11.80
C ASN A 545 -5.82 -5.09 11.68
N SER A 546 -6.65 -5.98 11.16
CA SER A 546 -8.08 -5.75 10.98
C SER A 546 -8.87 -6.63 11.95
N VAL A 547 -9.66 -6.00 12.82
CA VAL A 547 -10.63 -6.72 13.65
C VAL A 547 -11.88 -6.95 12.81
N VAL A 548 -12.39 -8.17 12.81
CA VAL A 548 -13.64 -8.53 12.14
C VAL A 548 -14.66 -9.09 13.14
N GLY A 549 -15.92 -9.09 12.77
CA GLY A 549 -16.99 -9.69 13.55
C GLY A 549 -16.81 -11.20 13.71
N SER A 550 -17.34 -11.76 14.81
CA SER A 550 -17.12 -13.17 15.18
C SER A 550 -17.69 -14.19 14.18
N LYS A 551 -18.63 -13.78 13.33
CA LYS A 551 -19.20 -14.59 12.24
C LYS A 551 -18.52 -14.37 10.88
N VAL A 552 -17.58 -13.45 10.75
CA VAL A 552 -16.80 -13.25 9.52
C VAL A 552 -15.81 -14.39 9.34
N ARG A 553 -15.64 -14.86 8.11
CA ARG A 553 -14.83 -16.01 7.71
C ARG A 553 -13.88 -15.64 6.56
N ASN A 554 -12.78 -16.35 6.44
CA ASN A 554 -11.75 -16.13 5.42
C ASN A 554 -11.23 -14.68 5.39
N ALA A 555 -11.25 -13.97 6.52
CA ALA A 555 -10.75 -12.60 6.56
C ALA A 555 -9.22 -12.61 6.45
N GLN A 556 -8.73 -12.22 5.30
CA GLN A 556 -7.32 -12.09 4.93
C GLN A 556 -7.00 -10.65 4.62
N VAL A 557 -5.89 -10.14 5.15
CA VAL A 557 -5.36 -8.84 4.73
C VAL A 557 -4.71 -8.97 3.36
N GLY A 558 -5.15 -8.15 2.41
CA GLY A 558 -4.54 -8.05 1.09
C GLY A 558 -3.25 -7.21 1.14
N TYR A 559 -2.19 -7.72 0.54
CA TYR A 559 -0.90 -7.05 0.44
C TYR A 559 -1.00 -5.70 -0.31
N PHE A 560 -1.76 -5.70 -1.42
CA PHE A 560 -1.97 -4.51 -2.24
C PHE A 560 -3.13 -3.64 -1.73
N PHE A 561 -4.24 -4.26 -1.32
CA PHE A 561 -5.43 -3.51 -0.90
C PHE A 561 -5.30 -2.84 0.46
N GLY A 562 -4.42 -3.32 1.32
CA GLY A 562 -4.19 -2.76 2.66
C GLY A 562 -5.30 -3.00 3.68
N GLY A 563 -6.34 -3.72 3.29
CA GLY A 563 -7.49 -4.11 4.12
C GLY A 563 -7.90 -5.55 3.84
N ILE A 564 -9.07 -5.96 4.32
CA ILE A 564 -9.58 -7.31 4.08
C ILE A 564 -9.88 -7.50 2.58
N ASP A 565 -9.36 -8.59 2.00
CA ASP A 565 -9.68 -9.00 0.64
C ASP A 565 -11.15 -9.43 0.53
N LEU A 566 -11.96 -8.60 -0.11
CA LEU A 566 -13.40 -8.83 -0.23
C LEU A 566 -13.75 -9.94 -1.23
N SER A 567 -12.81 -10.35 -2.09
CA SER A 567 -13.07 -11.38 -3.11
C SER A 567 -13.25 -12.80 -2.56
N ILE A 568 -12.73 -13.05 -1.34
CA ILE A 568 -12.71 -14.38 -0.71
C ILE A 568 -13.46 -14.45 0.62
N VAL A 569 -13.82 -13.28 1.19
CA VAL A 569 -14.46 -13.23 2.50
C VAL A 569 -15.82 -13.90 2.51
N GLY A 570 -16.17 -14.52 3.64
CA GLY A 570 -17.48 -15.13 3.87
C GLY A 570 -18.07 -14.73 5.23
N VAL A 571 -19.31 -15.12 5.46
CA VAL A 571 -20.02 -14.89 6.71
C VAL A 571 -20.81 -16.12 7.11
N GLU A 572 -20.73 -16.50 8.37
CA GLU A 572 -21.57 -17.56 8.95
C GLU A 572 -22.94 -16.97 9.30
N HIS A 573 -24.00 -17.65 8.93
CA HIS A 573 -25.39 -17.23 9.10
C HIS A 573 -26.19 -18.19 9.97
#